data_3f979cb824a6bb7d76d33fce43369134
#
_entry.id   3f979cb824a6bb7d76d33fce43369134
#
_cell.length_a   1.000
_cell.length_b   1.000
_cell.length_c   1.000
_cell.angle_alpha   90.00
_cell.angle_beta   90.00
_cell.angle_gamma   90.00
#
_symmetry.space_group_name_H-M   'P 1'
#
loop_
_entity.id
_entity.type
_entity.pdbx_description
1 polymer ?
#
loop_
_entity_poly.entity_id
_entity_poly.type
_entity_poly.pdbx_seq_one_letter_code
_entity_poly.pdbx_strand_id
1 'polypeptide(L)'
;MPTPVTTGPVRAVSLAEASRFWFQLGWVSFGGPAGQIALLHRELVDRRRWLSERRYLHALNYCMLLPGPEAMQLATYLGWLMHGVPGGLIAGGLFVIPSVFVLTALASVYALWGQLPLLASVFAVLKPAVLAIVLMAAWRIGRRTLHTPLLVALAVAGFLALALLDLPYPLVVIAAGVIGLLTARWRPGLLLSVGSHGSAAANAEANRSDALHDDHTDSPEHARFSRRRLALTLLIWALALLLPLGGLVIAGGWSGTLALMARFFTRVALLSFGGAYAVLPYVAQGAVEQFGWLSAPQMLDGLALGETTPGPLIMVVAFVGFMGGWNQSIAAGLSPWPLALAAVLVTVWFTFLPSFGFILAGAPLVEASRGDLRFGAPLSAITAVVVGVIASLALFFAGPVLWPAGAFNPWAALVVAVALFAQLRLRWSVLQVIGATAAIGAVLAGVAKLSG
;
A
#
# COMPACT_ATOMS: atom_id res chain seq x y z
N MET A 1 15.68 -36.96 -25.76
CA MET A 1 16.21 -37.06 -24.39
C MET A 1 16.48 -35.62 -23.91
N PRO A 2 15.80 -35.13 -22.89
CA PRO A 2 16.12 -33.82 -22.31
C PRO A 2 17.41 -33.98 -21.49
N THR A 3 18.36 -33.08 -21.71
CA THR A 3 19.63 -32.99 -20.98
C THR A 3 19.35 -32.83 -19.49
N PRO A 4 20.03 -33.55 -18.59
CA PRO A 4 19.87 -33.39 -17.16
C PRO A 4 20.35 -32.00 -16.76
N VAL A 5 19.47 -31.24 -16.13
CA VAL A 5 19.81 -29.96 -15.47
C VAL A 5 20.80 -30.29 -14.35
N THR A 6 22.00 -29.82 -14.49
CA THR A 6 23.08 -29.98 -13.50
C THR A 6 22.65 -29.35 -12.18
N THR A 7 22.36 -30.18 -11.18
CA THR A 7 22.14 -29.80 -9.79
C THR A 7 23.51 -29.49 -9.14
N GLY A 8 24.04 -28.31 -9.42
CA GLY A 8 25.15 -27.78 -8.62
C GLY A 8 24.62 -27.29 -7.25
N PRO A 9 25.43 -27.30 -6.18
CA PRO A 9 25.02 -26.78 -4.89
C PRO A 9 24.55 -25.34 -5.05
N VAL A 10 23.36 -25.01 -4.52
CA VAL A 10 22.79 -23.66 -4.61
C VAL A 10 23.75 -22.69 -3.89
N ARG A 11 24.39 -21.84 -4.67
CA ARG A 11 25.40 -20.90 -4.18
C ARG A 11 24.75 -19.88 -3.25
N ALA A 12 25.29 -19.70 -2.05
CA ALA A 12 24.84 -18.66 -1.12
C ALA A 12 24.84 -17.29 -1.80
N VAL A 13 23.72 -16.57 -1.73
CA VAL A 13 23.55 -15.25 -2.33
C VAL A 13 24.27 -14.22 -1.47
N SER A 14 25.16 -13.42 -2.03
CA SER A 14 25.81 -12.34 -1.30
C SER A 14 24.86 -11.17 -1.05
N LEU A 15 25.09 -10.40 0.03
CA LEU A 15 24.30 -9.20 0.33
C LEU A 15 24.32 -8.19 -0.84
N ALA A 16 25.47 -8.06 -1.53
CA ALA A 16 25.60 -7.16 -2.69
C ALA A 16 24.75 -7.61 -3.87
N GLU A 17 24.67 -8.92 -4.15
CA GLU A 17 23.82 -9.49 -5.20
C GLU A 17 22.34 -9.30 -4.85
N ALA A 18 21.96 -9.60 -3.61
CA ALA A 18 20.61 -9.36 -3.12
C ALA A 18 20.23 -7.87 -3.19
N SER A 19 21.14 -6.96 -2.82
CA SER A 19 20.89 -5.51 -2.90
C SER A 19 20.63 -5.04 -4.33
N ARG A 20 21.40 -5.53 -5.30
CA ARG A 20 21.15 -5.22 -6.74
C ARG A 20 19.78 -5.72 -7.19
N PHE A 21 19.41 -6.92 -6.76
CA PHE A 21 18.09 -7.48 -7.06
C PHE A 21 16.97 -6.62 -6.46
N TRP A 22 17.05 -6.26 -5.16
CA TRP A 22 16.05 -5.43 -4.51
C TRP A 22 15.92 -4.03 -5.12
N PHE A 23 17.04 -3.45 -5.51
CA PHE A 23 17.06 -2.17 -6.24
C PHE A 23 16.33 -2.27 -7.59
N GLN A 24 16.65 -3.29 -8.40
CA GLN A 24 15.98 -3.51 -9.68
C GLN A 24 14.47 -3.76 -9.49
N LEU A 25 14.12 -4.56 -8.48
CA LEU A 25 12.74 -4.86 -8.17
C LEU A 25 11.94 -3.62 -7.79
N GLY A 26 12.52 -2.70 -7.02
CA GLY A 26 11.87 -1.44 -6.65
C GLY A 26 11.48 -0.58 -7.86
N TRP A 27 12.27 -0.59 -8.93
CA TRP A 27 11.97 0.15 -10.17
C TRP A 27 10.92 -0.50 -11.07
N VAL A 28 10.73 -1.81 -11.00
CA VAL A 28 9.80 -2.56 -11.87
C VAL A 28 8.54 -3.04 -11.13
N SER A 29 8.38 -2.65 -9.89
CA SER A 29 7.33 -3.11 -8.99
C SER A 29 6.03 -2.32 -9.20
N PHE A 30 5.35 -2.54 -10.31
CA PHE A 30 4.07 -1.93 -10.67
C PHE A 30 2.89 -2.86 -10.41
N GLY A 31 1.67 -2.32 -10.44
CA GLY A 31 0.43 -3.10 -10.45
C GLY A 31 -0.19 -3.37 -9.07
N GLY A 32 0.16 -2.58 -8.08
CA GLY A 32 -0.38 -2.67 -6.72
C GLY A 32 0.06 -3.93 -5.97
N PRO A 33 -0.47 -4.19 -4.75
CA PRO A 33 0.01 -5.27 -3.88
C PRO A 33 0.00 -6.65 -4.55
N ALA A 34 -1.08 -7.01 -5.23
CA ALA A 34 -1.20 -8.33 -5.88
C ALA A 34 -0.17 -8.54 -7.00
N GLY A 35 0.07 -7.51 -7.82
CA GLY A 35 1.08 -7.58 -8.89
C GLY A 35 2.50 -7.67 -8.32
N GLN A 36 2.77 -6.94 -7.26
CA GLN A 36 4.07 -6.93 -6.57
C GLN A 36 4.35 -8.26 -5.88
N ILE A 37 3.37 -8.84 -5.18
CA ILE A 37 3.48 -10.17 -4.57
C ILE A 37 3.73 -11.23 -5.64
N ALA A 38 2.98 -11.20 -6.76
CA ALA A 38 3.19 -12.12 -7.86
C ALA A 38 4.58 -11.95 -8.51
N LEU A 39 5.10 -10.73 -8.61
CA LEU A 39 6.44 -10.45 -9.11
C LEU A 39 7.51 -11.01 -8.16
N LEU A 40 7.37 -10.79 -6.85
CA LEU A 40 8.25 -11.36 -5.82
C LEU A 40 8.26 -12.89 -5.89
N HIS A 41 7.10 -13.52 -5.99
CA HIS A 41 6.96 -14.97 -6.14
C HIS A 41 7.73 -15.48 -7.35
N ARG A 42 7.42 -14.95 -8.53
CA ARG A 42 8.06 -15.34 -9.78
C ARG A 42 9.58 -15.20 -9.76
N GLU A 43 10.10 -14.11 -9.16
CA GLU A 43 11.53 -13.86 -9.14
C GLU A 43 12.26 -14.70 -8.09
N LEU A 44 11.68 -14.90 -6.90
CA LEU A 44 12.37 -15.54 -5.78
C LEU A 44 12.12 -17.04 -5.70
N VAL A 45 10.94 -17.51 -6.10
CA VAL A 45 10.56 -18.92 -6.07
C VAL A 45 10.81 -19.57 -7.43
N ASP A 46 10.19 -19.04 -8.52
CA ASP A 46 10.20 -19.73 -9.82
C ASP A 46 11.55 -19.57 -10.52
N ARG A 47 12.13 -18.35 -10.58
CA ARG A 47 13.31 -18.06 -11.40
C ARG A 47 14.62 -18.27 -10.67
N ARG A 48 14.79 -17.68 -9.50
CA ARG A 48 16.04 -17.69 -8.74
C ARG A 48 16.13 -18.84 -7.76
N ARG A 49 14.98 -19.40 -7.37
CA ARG A 49 14.88 -20.49 -6.39
C ARG A 49 15.60 -20.17 -5.07
N TRP A 50 15.53 -18.90 -4.64
CA TRP A 50 16.09 -18.48 -3.37
C TRP A 50 15.27 -18.99 -2.19
N LEU A 51 13.96 -19.24 -2.42
CA LEU A 51 12.99 -19.65 -1.41
C LEU A 51 12.11 -20.80 -1.94
N SER A 52 11.74 -21.71 -1.04
CA SER A 52 10.68 -22.67 -1.34
C SER A 52 9.30 -21.99 -1.37
N GLU A 53 8.37 -22.56 -2.14
CA GLU A 53 6.97 -22.12 -2.19
C GLU A 53 6.37 -22.00 -0.80
N ARG A 54 6.58 -23.00 0.06
CA ARG A 54 6.03 -23.05 1.41
C ARG A 54 6.56 -21.94 2.29
N ARG A 55 7.88 -21.66 2.27
CA ARG A 55 8.46 -20.53 3.04
C ARG A 55 7.97 -19.19 2.54
N TYR A 56 7.83 -19.04 1.22
CA TYR A 56 7.27 -17.83 0.63
C TYR A 56 5.83 -17.58 1.09
N LEU A 57 4.97 -18.60 1.00
CA LEU A 57 3.57 -18.50 1.45
C LEU A 57 3.45 -18.27 2.96
N HIS A 58 4.33 -18.88 3.77
CA HIS A 58 4.37 -18.63 5.21
C HIS A 58 4.71 -17.17 5.52
N ALA A 59 5.74 -16.62 4.86
CA ALA A 59 6.12 -15.21 4.97
C ALA A 59 4.98 -14.27 4.53
N LEU A 60 4.34 -14.58 3.39
CA LEU A 60 3.20 -13.82 2.87
C LEU A 60 2.03 -13.81 3.84
N ASN A 61 1.64 -14.97 4.36
CA ASN A 61 0.55 -15.08 5.32
C ASN A 61 0.80 -14.22 6.58
N TYR A 62 2.04 -14.20 7.07
CA TYR A 62 2.40 -13.33 8.17
C TYR A 62 2.29 -11.84 7.82
N CYS A 63 2.83 -11.42 6.68
CA CYS A 63 2.75 -10.03 6.24
C CYS A 63 1.30 -9.56 6.05
N MET A 64 0.41 -10.44 5.57
CA MET A 64 -1.01 -10.13 5.42
C MET A 64 -1.75 -9.94 6.75
N LEU A 65 -1.20 -10.42 7.88
CA LEU A 65 -1.77 -10.22 9.23
C LEU A 65 -1.38 -8.87 9.84
N LEU A 66 -0.33 -8.24 9.33
CA LEU A 66 0.21 -7.00 9.89
C LEU A 66 -0.40 -5.76 9.23
N PRO A 67 -0.53 -4.66 9.98
CA PRO A 67 -0.85 -3.39 9.35
C PRO A 67 0.35 -2.89 8.54
N GLY A 68 0.10 -2.38 7.33
CA GLY A 68 1.15 -1.83 6.48
C GLY A 68 1.11 -2.34 5.02
N PRO A 69 2.07 -1.91 4.18
CA PRO A 69 2.17 -2.32 2.78
C PRO A 69 2.74 -3.74 2.67
N GLU A 70 1.87 -4.72 2.43
CA GLU A 70 2.16 -6.16 2.41
C GLU A 70 3.36 -6.55 1.55
N ALA A 71 3.47 -6.00 0.33
CA ALA A 71 4.56 -6.32 -0.58
C ALA A 71 5.93 -5.83 -0.07
N MET A 72 5.98 -4.63 0.54
CA MET A 72 7.18 -4.09 1.17
C MET A 72 7.53 -4.89 2.43
N GLN A 73 6.54 -5.24 3.24
CA GLN A 73 6.74 -6.09 4.42
C GLN A 73 7.29 -7.46 4.02
N LEU A 74 6.75 -8.06 2.95
CA LEU A 74 7.24 -9.32 2.41
C LEU A 74 8.69 -9.18 1.92
N ALA A 75 9.03 -8.13 1.17
CA ALA A 75 10.41 -7.85 0.77
C ALA A 75 11.34 -7.72 1.99
N THR A 76 10.91 -6.98 3.02
CA THR A 76 11.66 -6.83 4.29
C THR A 76 11.86 -8.16 4.99
N TYR A 77 10.81 -8.99 5.09
CA TYR A 77 10.88 -10.30 5.73
C TYR A 77 11.84 -11.23 4.98
N LEU A 78 11.73 -11.30 3.66
CA LEU A 78 12.57 -12.17 2.84
C LEU A 78 14.04 -11.71 2.84
N GLY A 79 14.29 -10.41 2.79
CA GLY A 79 15.63 -9.83 2.96
C GLY A 79 16.19 -10.12 4.33
N TRP A 80 15.38 -10.04 5.38
CA TRP A 80 15.78 -10.41 6.75
C TRP A 80 16.05 -11.91 6.90
N LEU A 81 15.25 -12.77 6.29
CA LEU A 81 15.46 -14.22 6.33
C LEU A 81 16.80 -14.60 5.70
N MET A 82 17.18 -13.94 4.61
CA MET A 82 18.42 -14.23 3.87
C MET A 82 19.69 -13.64 4.55
N HIS A 83 19.60 -12.40 5.06
CA HIS A 83 20.80 -11.66 5.51
C HIS A 83 20.61 -10.94 6.86
N GLY A 84 19.65 -11.35 7.68
CA GLY A 84 19.39 -10.72 8.97
C GLY A 84 18.85 -9.28 8.86
N VAL A 85 19.02 -8.50 9.93
CA VAL A 85 18.53 -7.12 10.01
C VAL A 85 19.02 -6.24 8.85
N PRO A 86 20.31 -6.24 8.45
CA PRO A 86 20.76 -5.46 7.30
C PRO A 86 20.03 -5.83 6.01
N GLY A 87 19.84 -7.15 5.77
CA GLY A 87 19.11 -7.61 4.58
C GLY A 87 17.68 -7.14 4.55
N GLY A 88 16.98 -7.17 5.68
CA GLY A 88 15.60 -6.67 5.78
C GLY A 88 15.49 -5.16 5.53
N LEU A 89 16.37 -4.37 6.15
CA LEU A 89 16.41 -2.92 5.95
C LEU A 89 16.72 -2.53 4.49
N ILE A 90 17.68 -3.21 3.88
CA ILE A 90 18.07 -2.98 2.48
C ILE A 90 16.94 -3.37 1.55
N ALA A 91 16.35 -4.55 1.72
CA ALA A 91 15.27 -5.03 0.84
C ALA A 91 14.05 -4.13 0.90
N GLY A 92 13.54 -3.83 2.09
CA GLY A 92 12.39 -2.95 2.27
C GLY A 92 12.68 -1.51 1.86
N GLY A 93 13.87 -0.98 2.19
CA GLY A 93 14.29 0.37 1.82
C GLY A 93 14.39 0.53 0.30
N LEU A 94 15.09 -0.37 -0.40
CA LEU A 94 15.26 -0.33 -1.85
C LEU A 94 13.95 -0.60 -2.60
N PHE A 95 12.98 -1.25 -1.97
CA PHE A 95 11.64 -1.40 -2.53
C PHE A 95 10.82 -0.09 -2.50
N VAL A 96 11.10 0.80 -1.54
CA VAL A 96 10.37 2.07 -1.32
C VAL A 96 11.08 3.26 -1.98
N ILE A 97 12.39 3.34 -1.88
CA ILE A 97 13.20 4.52 -2.29
C ILE A 97 12.93 4.98 -3.73
N PRO A 98 12.87 4.09 -4.76
CA PRO A 98 12.58 4.54 -6.13
C PRO A 98 11.28 5.33 -6.24
N SER A 99 10.23 4.86 -5.54
CA SER A 99 8.92 5.53 -5.52
C SER A 99 8.98 6.90 -4.87
N VAL A 100 9.77 7.06 -3.79
CA VAL A 100 9.95 8.37 -3.14
C VAL A 100 10.48 9.38 -4.13
N PHE A 101 11.55 9.01 -4.87
CA PHE A 101 12.16 9.91 -5.86
C PHE A 101 11.19 10.22 -7.01
N VAL A 102 10.55 9.20 -7.58
CA VAL A 102 9.63 9.38 -8.71
C VAL A 102 8.44 10.24 -8.31
N LEU A 103 7.77 9.93 -7.17
CA LEU A 103 6.62 10.72 -6.74
C LEU A 103 6.99 12.13 -6.29
N THR A 104 8.15 12.33 -5.66
CA THR A 104 8.61 13.67 -5.31
C THR A 104 8.88 14.50 -6.57
N ALA A 105 9.50 13.91 -7.59
CA ALA A 105 9.71 14.57 -8.87
C ALA A 105 8.38 14.91 -9.56
N LEU A 106 7.43 13.94 -9.62
CA LEU A 106 6.11 14.16 -10.20
C LEU A 106 5.30 15.20 -9.43
N ALA A 107 5.35 15.19 -8.10
CA ALA A 107 4.71 16.20 -7.26
C ALA A 107 5.32 17.59 -7.48
N SER A 108 6.64 17.68 -7.69
CA SER A 108 7.32 18.92 -8.04
C SER A 108 6.87 19.46 -9.40
N VAL A 109 6.80 18.59 -10.41
CA VAL A 109 6.27 18.94 -11.73
C VAL A 109 4.82 19.40 -11.63
N TYR A 110 4.01 18.69 -10.86
CA TYR A 110 2.60 19.04 -10.61
C TYR A 110 2.47 20.41 -9.93
N ALA A 111 3.25 20.68 -8.89
CA ALA A 111 3.20 21.93 -8.14
C ALA A 111 3.63 23.15 -9.00
N LEU A 112 4.63 22.98 -9.86
CA LEU A 112 5.15 24.06 -10.70
C LEU A 112 4.33 24.28 -11.98
N TRP A 113 3.87 23.23 -12.61
CA TRP A 113 3.33 23.25 -13.98
C TRP A 113 1.93 22.61 -14.11
N GLY A 114 1.32 22.15 -13.02
CA GLY A 114 0.02 21.48 -13.06
C GLY A 114 -1.12 22.33 -13.65
N GLN A 115 -0.98 23.66 -13.62
CA GLN A 115 -1.93 24.61 -14.20
C GLN A 115 -1.70 24.86 -15.70
N LEU A 116 -0.62 24.35 -16.30
CA LEU A 116 -0.43 24.49 -17.74
C LEU A 116 -1.53 23.76 -18.50
N PRO A 117 -2.03 24.34 -19.62
CA PRO A 117 -3.18 23.78 -20.37
C PRO A 117 -3.02 22.31 -20.72
N LEU A 118 -1.82 21.87 -21.08
CA LEU A 118 -1.52 20.47 -21.39
C LEU A 118 -1.75 19.56 -20.17
N LEU A 119 -1.10 19.89 -19.03
CA LEU A 119 -1.21 19.07 -17.82
C LEU A 119 -2.61 19.14 -17.21
N ALA A 120 -3.21 20.33 -17.18
CA ALA A 120 -4.60 20.49 -16.72
C ALA A 120 -5.58 19.62 -17.52
N SER A 121 -5.43 19.55 -18.86
CA SER A 121 -6.25 18.67 -19.71
C SER A 121 -6.00 17.20 -19.46
N VAL A 122 -4.75 16.79 -19.24
CA VAL A 122 -4.43 15.40 -18.86
C VAL A 122 -5.07 15.04 -17.54
N PHE A 123 -4.94 15.86 -16.50
CA PHE A 123 -5.55 15.60 -15.20
C PHE A 123 -7.09 15.66 -15.24
N ALA A 124 -7.69 16.50 -16.11
CA ALA A 124 -9.13 16.55 -16.28
C ALA A 124 -9.73 15.21 -16.76
N VAL A 125 -9.00 14.45 -17.59
CA VAL A 125 -9.43 13.11 -18.04
C VAL A 125 -9.00 12.02 -17.05
N LEU A 126 -7.87 12.21 -16.34
CA LEU A 126 -7.39 11.25 -15.34
C LEU A 126 -8.30 11.16 -14.12
N LYS A 127 -8.84 12.26 -13.59
CA LYS A 127 -9.69 12.26 -12.39
C LYS A 127 -10.88 11.30 -12.50
N PRO A 128 -11.71 11.32 -13.55
CA PRO A 128 -12.77 10.33 -13.73
C PRO A 128 -12.26 8.89 -13.84
N ALA A 129 -11.10 8.68 -14.49
CA ALA A 129 -10.49 7.35 -14.57
C ALA A 129 -10.04 6.82 -13.20
N VAL A 130 -9.51 7.69 -12.33
CA VAL A 130 -9.16 7.32 -10.95
C VAL A 130 -10.40 6.94 -10.14
N LEU A 131 -11.50 7.67 -10.29
CA LEU A 131 -12.77 7.27 -9.67
C LEU A 131 -13.20 5.86 -10.11
N ALA A 132 -13.07 5.54 -11.40
CA ALA A 132 -13.35 4.20 -11.90
C ALA A 132 -12.38 3.14 -11.30
N ILE A 133 -11.10 3.47 -11.13
CA ILE A 133 -10.10 2.59 -10.51
C ILE A 133 -10.45 2.31 -9.05
N VAL A 134 -10.85 3.31 -8.27
CA VAL A 134 -11.28 3.15 -6.87
C VAL A 134 -12.53 2.28 -6.77
N LEU A 135 -13.54 2.52 -7.62
CA LEU A 135 -14.74 1.67 -7.71
C LEU A 135 -14.38 0.21 -8.04
N MET A 136 -13.44 0.03 -8.98
CA MET A 136 -12.99 -1.29 -9.37
C MET A 136 -12.18 -1.99 -8.27
N ALA A 137 -11.42 -1.24 -7.45
CA ALA A 137 -10.75 -1.77 -6.28
C ALA A 137 -11.76 -2.28 -5.25
N ALA A 138 -12.79 -1.48 -4.92
CA ALA A 138 -13.88 -1.90 -4.04
C ALA A 138 -14.56 -3.19 -4.55
N TRP A 139 -14.86 -3.24 -5.85
CA TRP A 139 -15.46 -4.42 -6.49
C TRP A 139 -14.56 -5.66 -6.41
N ARG A 140 -13.28 -5.54 -6.76
CA ARG A 140 -12.33 -6.68 -6.75
C ARG A 140 -12.13 -7.23 -5.35
N ILE A 141 -11.94 -6.36 -4.36
CA ILE A 141 -11.77 -6.75 -2.96
C ILE A 141 -13.09 -7.35 -2.44
N GLY A 142 -14.22 -6.69 -2.72
CA GLY A 142 -15.54 -7.16 -2.31
C GLY A 142 -15.86 -8.57 -2.81
N ARG A 143 -15.62 -8.85 -4.09
CA ARG A 143 -15.83 -10.19 -4.67
C ARG A 143 -14.99 -11.29 -4.01
N ARG A 144 -13.83 -10.94 -3.47
CA ARG A 144 -12.93 -11.89 -2.78
C ARG A 144 -13.26 -12.06 -1.31
N THR A 145 -13.85 -11.04 -0.69
CA THR A 145 -14.03 -10.99 0.77
C THR A 145 -15.47 -11.27 1.19
N LEU A 146 -16.45 -10.78 0.44
CA LEU A 146 -17.87 -10.78 0.86
C LEU A 146 -18.58 -12.09 0.49
N HIS A 147 -18.20 -13.19 1.12
CA HIS A 147 -18.75 -14.53 0.84
C HIS A 147 -19.91 -14.91 1.77
N THR A 148 -20.11 -14.21 2.89
CA THR A 148 -21.18 -14.48 3.84
C THR A 148 -22.06 -13.26 4.07
N PRO A 149 -23.35 -13.42 4.42
CA PRO A 149 -24.23 -12.29 4.72
C PRO A 149 -23.69 -11.37 5.82
N LEU A 150 -22.98 -11.93 6.81
CA LEU A 150 -22.35 -11.15 7.87
C LEU A 150 -21.26 -10.22 7.34
N LEU A 151 -20.39 -10.71 6.44
CA LEU A 151 -19.34 -9.90 5.83
C LEU A 151 -19.94 -8.80 4.94
N VAL A 152 -21.02 -9.09 4.22
CA VAL A 152 -21.77 -8.08 3.47
C VAL A 152 -22.36 -7.03 4.41
N ALA A 153 -22.99 -7.44 5.50
CA ALA A 153 -23.54 -6.53 6.51
C ALA A 153 -22.45 -5.62 7.12
N LEU A 154 -21.28 -6.18 7.41
CA LEU A 154 -20.14 -5.42 7.91
C LEU A 154 -19.62 -4.40 6.86
N ALA A 155 -19.56 -4.77 5.58
CA ALA A 155 -19.20 -3.83 4.51
C ALA A 155 -20.20 -2.68 4.39
N VAL A 156 -21.50 -2.98 4.40
CA VAL A 156 -22.55 -1.97 4.39
C VAL A 156 -22.48 -1.08 5.62
N ALA A 157 -22.31 -1.68 6.82
CA ALA A 157 -22.17 -0.91 8.06
C ALA A 157 -20.95 0.03 8.01
N GLY A 158 -19.81 -0.44 7.49
CA GLY A 158 -18.61 0.39 7.31
C GLY A 158 -18.84 1.55 6.34
N PHE A 159 -19.54 1.30 5.22
CA PHE A 159 -19.92 2.36 4.28
C PHE A 159 -20.82 3.41 4.95
N LEU A 160 -21.89 2.97 5.62
CA LEU A 160 -22.84 3.88 6.28
C LEU A 160 -22.19 4.66 7.44
N ALA A 161 -21.30 4.01 8.18
CA ALA A 161 -20.56 4.62 9.29
C ALA A 161 -19.71 5.82 8.83
N LEU A 162 -19.03 5.69 7.67
CA LEU A 162 -18.22 6.79 7.15
C LEU A 162 -19.03 7.78 6.30
N ALA A 163 -19.89 7.27 5.41
CA ALA A 163 -20.57 8.10 4.41
C ALA A 163 -21.76 8.90 4.96
N LEU A 164 -22.42 8.40 6.01
CA LEU A 164 -23.64 9.04 6.56
C LEU A 164 -23.48 9.51 8.02
N LEU A 165 -22.64 8.83 8.81
CA LEU A 165 -22.48 9.13 10.24
C LEU A 165 -21.18 9.87 10.56
N ASP A 166 -20.33 10.11 9.56
CA ASP A 166 -19.01 10.76 9.67
C ASP A 166 -18.14 10.20 10.82
N LEU A 167 -18.28 8.89 11.11
CA LEU A 167 -17.51 8.26 12.17
C LEU A 167 -16.01 8.21 11.80
N PRO A 168 -15.13 8.42 12.78
CA PRO A 168 -13.70 8.34 12.53
C PRO A 168 -13.28 6.94 12.04
N TYR A 169 -12.55 6.86 10.93
CA TYR A 169 -12.04 5.61 10.34
C TYR A 169 -11.41 4.65 11.37
N PRO A 170 -10.53 5.13 12.32
CA PRO A 170 -9.95 4.26 13.32
C PRO A 170 -10.99 3.51 14.17
N LEU A 171 -12.07 4.18 14.54
CA LEU A 171 -13.15 3.59 15.32
C LEU A 171 -13.85 2.46 14.56
N VAL A 172 -14.11 2.68 13.28
CA VAL A 172 -14.79 1.71 12.41
C VAL A 172 -13.93 0.45 12.24
N VAL A 173 -12.63 0.59 12.03
CA VAL A 173 -11.69 -0.54 11.90
C VAL A 173 -11.54 -1.30 13.22
N ILE A 174 -11.40 -0.61 14.35
CA ILE A 174 -11.31 -1.25 15.68
C ILE A 174 -12.60 -2.01 16.00
N ALA A 175 -13.75 -1.40 15.76
CA ALA A 175 -15.05 -2.05 15.97
C ALA A 175 -15.18 -3.32 15.09
N ALA A 176 -14.76 -3.27 13.84
CA ALA A 176 -14.73 -4.45 12.96
C ALA A 176 -13.84 -5.56 13.51
N GLY A 177 -12.64 -5.21 13.96
CA GLY A 177 -11.72 -6.18 14.60
C GLY A 177 -12.32 -6.83 15.85
N VAL A 178 -12.96 -6.04 16.72
CA VAL A 178 -13.65 -6.53 17.91
C VAL A 178 -14.83 -7.46 17.55
N ILE A 179 -15.67 -7.05 16.59
CA ILE A 179 -16.78 -7.88 16.09
C ILE A 179 -16.24 -9.21 15.54
N GLY A 180 -15.17 -9.15 14.74
CA GLY A 180 -14.51 -10.34 14.20
C GLY A 180 -14.01 -11.29 15.29
N LEU A 181 -13.39 -10.74 16.35
CA LEU A 181 -12.89 -11.50 17.49
C LEU A 181 -14.03 -12.16 18.28
N LEU A 182 -15.10 -11.42 18.56
CA LEU A 182 -16.29 -11.93 19.26
C LEU A 182 -16.99 -13.02 18.43
N THR A 183 -17.13 -12.81 17.13
CA THR A 183 -17.73 -13.80 16.22
C THR A 183 -16.88 -15.08 16.16
N ALA A 184 -15.56 -14.97 16.16
CA ALA A 184 -14.66 -16.12 16.21
C ALA A 184 -14.82 -16.92 17.49
N ARG A 185 -15.11 -16.25 18.62
CA ARG A 185 -15.31 -16.90 19.94
C ARG A 185 -16.65 -17.62 20.04
N TRP A 186 -17.71 -17.07 19.46
CA TRP A 186 -19.07 -17.61 19.62
C TRP A 186 -19.53 -18.46 18.44
N ARG A 187 -19.07 -18.19 17.21
CA ARG A 187 -19.44 -18.93 16.01
C ARG A 187 -18.24 -19.00 15.04
N PRO A 188 -17.23 -19.84 15.29
CA PRO A 188 -15.98 -19.88 14.54
C PRO A 188 -16.15 -20.20 13.05
N GLY A 189 -17.25 -20.87 12.64
CA GLY A 189 -17.50 -21.22 11.22
C GLY A 189 -17.98 -20.08 10.33
N LEU A 190 -18.47 -18.94 10.88
CA LEU A 190 -19.06 -17.86 10.08
C LEU A 190 -18.04 -16.97 9.34
N LEU A 191 -16.79 -16.92 9.81
CA LEU A 191 -15.73 -16.05 9.27
C LEU A 191 -14.55 -16.82 8.66
N LEU A 192 -14.53 -18.15 8.74
CA LEU A 192 -13.37 -18.97 8.40
C LEU A 192 -13.21 -19.32 6.90
N SER A 193 -14.00 -18.74 5.99
CA SER A 193 -13.89 -19.09 4.56
C SER A 193 -12.78 -18.38 3.77
N VAL A 194 -11.95 -17.56 4.39
CA VAL A 194 -10.93 -16.73 3.68
C VAL A 194 -9.49 -17.17 3.93
N GLY A 195 -9.24 -18.32 4.52
CA GLY A 195 -7.90 -18.81 4.88
C GLY A 195 -7.31 -19.90 3.99
N SER A 196 -7.96 -20.31 2.88
CA SER A 196 -7.60 -21.54 2.15
C SER A 196 -6.96 -21.34 0.77
N HIS A 197 -6.22 -20.27 0.54
CA HIS A 197 -5.55 -20.11 -0.76
C HIS A 197 -4.17 -20.81 -0.87
N GLY A 198 -3.73 -21.53 0.18
CA GLY A 198 -2.44 -22.23 0.18
C GLY A 198 -2.49 -23.75 0.22
N SER A 199 -3.62 -24.38 0.60
CA SER A 199 -3.60 -25.80 0.93
C SER A 199 -3.82 -26.76 -0.24
N ALA A 200 -4.38 -26.36 -1.36
CA ALA A 200 -4.61 -27.26 -2.50
C ALA A 200 -3.43 -27.30 -3.49
N ALA A 201 -2.71 -26.18 -3.68
CA ALA A 201 -1.52 -26.14 -4.53
C ALA A 201 -0.26 -26.65 -3.81
N ALA A 202 -0.15 -26.44 -2.50
CA ALA A 202 1.01 -26.86 -1.70
C ALA A 202 1.19 -28.40 -1.61
N ASN A 203 0.12 -29.17 -1.81
CA ASN A 203 0.21 -30.64 -1.75
C ASN A 203 0.63 -31.30 -3.07
N ALA A 204 0.63 -30.58 -4.19
CA ALA A 204 0.97 -31.16 -5.50
C ALA A 204 2.43 -30.98 -5.92
N GLU A 205 3.19 -30.07 -5.31
CA GLU A 205 4.58 -29.77 -5.65
C GLU A 205 5.61 -29.94 -4.51
N ALA A 206 5.23 -30.54 -3.40
CA ALA A 206 6.09 -30.75 -2.22
C ALA A 206 7.34 -31.62 -2.47
N ASN A 207 7.65 -31.97 -3.72
CA ASN A 207 8.75 -32.88 -4.08
C ASN A 207 9.86 -32.25 -4.93
N ARG A 208 9.98 -30.92 -4.98
CA ARG A 208 11.11 -30.23 -5.64
C ARG A 208 11.80 -29.26 -4.70
N SER A 209 12.64 -29.78 -3.84
CA SER A 209 13.43 -28.99 -2.87
C SER A 209 14.85 -28.72 -3.38
N ASP A 210 14.99 -27.83 -4.38
CA ASP A 210 16.29 -27.30 -4.82
C ASP A 210 16.39 -25.79 -4.52
N ALA A 211 15.70 -25.29 -3.48
CA ALA A 211 15.78 -23.89 -3.07
C ALA A 211 16.89 -23.64 -2.05
N LEU A 212 17.52 -22.47 -2.10
CA LEU A 212 18.57 -22.07 -1.15
C LEU A 212 18.09 -22.12 0.31
N HIS A 213 16.85 -21.68 0.54
CA HIS A 213 16.13 -21.78 1.82
C HIS A 213 14.90 -22.66 1.61
N ASP A 214 15.08 -23.97 1.73
CA ASP A 214 14.01 -24.96 1.65
C ASP A 214 13.38 -25.24 3.04
N ASP A 215 12.39 -26.13 3.05
CA ASP A 215 11.66 -26.49 4.27
C ASP A 215 12.51 -27.28 5.27
N HIS A 216 13.59 -27.90 4.82
CA HIS A 216 14.52 -28.72 5.60
C HIS A 216 15.75 -27.93 6.05
N THR A 217 15.99 -26.76 5.46
CA THR A 217 17.08 -25.88 5.87
C THR A 217 16.80 -25.34 7.27
N ASP A 218 17.74 -25.52 8.20
CA ASP A 218 17.65 -24.94 9.53
C ASP A 218 17.45 -23.43 9.45
N SER A 219 16.59 -22.91 10.33
CA SER A 219 16.43 -21.45 10.42
C SER A 219 17.76 -20.80 10.78
N PRO A 220 18.21 -19.76 10.06
CA PRO A 220 19.47 -19.09 10.34
C PRO A 220 19.58 -18.69 11.82
N GLU A 221 20.78 -18.59 12.36
CA GLU A 221 20.97 -18.24 13.77
C GLU A 221 20.33 -16.90 14.17
N HIS A 222 20.26 -15.94 13.25
CA HIS A 222 19.59 -14.66 13.49
C HIS A 222 18.07 -14.80 13.56
N ALA A 223 17.48 -15.85 12.99
CA ALA A 223 16.05 -16.13 13.03
C ALA A 223 15.60 -16.84 14.31
N ARG A 224 16.53 -17.32 15.15
CA ARG A 224 16.19 -17.90 16.45
C ARG A 224 15.66 -16.80 17.38
N PHE A 225 14.51 -17.07 18.01
CA PHE A 225 13.91 -16.14 18.96
C PHE A 225 14.81 -15.87 20.17
N SER A 226 14.97 -14.60 20.52
CA SER A 226 15.69 -14.17 21.71
C SER A 226 14.99 -12.94 22.32
N ARG A 227 14.63 -13.03 23.61
CA ARG A 227 14.01 -11.92 24.36
C ARG A 227 14.86 -10.65 24.35
N ARG A 228 16.19 -10.79 24.45
CA ARG A 228 17.13 -9.65 24.41
C ARG A 228 17.12 -8.98 23.04
N ARG A 229 17.15 -9.76 21.95
CA ARG A 229 17.07 -9.22 20.57
C ARG A 229 15.73 -8.53 20.33
N LEU A 230 14.63 -9.14 20.74
CA LEU A 230 13.30 -8.53 20.65
C LEU A 230 13.24 -7.19 21.39
N ALA A 231 13.69 -7.14 22.66
CA ALA A 231 13.70 -5.91 23.45
C ALA A 231 14.57 -4.82 22.80
N LEU A 232 15.75 -5.19 22.28
CA LEU A 232 16.63 -4.25 21.56
C LEU A 232 16.01 -3.74 20.27
N THR A 233 15.39 -4.62 19.47
CA THR A 233 14.68 -4.25 18.24
C THR A 233 13.54 -3.28 18.54
N LEU A 234 12.72 -3.58 19.54
CA LEU A 234 11.60 -2.71 19.95
C LEU A 234 12.13 -1.37 20.49
N LEU A 235 13.23 -1.36 21.25
CA LEU A 235 13.83 -0.13 21.74
C LEU A 235 14.35 0.74 20.58
N ILE A 236 15.12 0.15 19.65
CA ILE A 236 15.64 0.87 18.48
C ILE A 236 14.48 1.42 17.64
N TRP A 237 13.46 0.61 17.41
CA TRP A 237 12.27 1.02 16.67
C TRP A 237 11.53 2.17 17.38
N ALA A 238 11.32 2.08 18.69
CA ALA A 238 10.69 3.13 19.47
C ALA A 238 11.51 4.42 19.43
N LEU A 239 12.84 4.35 19.57
CA LEU A 239 13.73 5.50 19.44
C LEU A 239 13.67 6.11 18.03
N ALA A 240 13.68 5.29 16.98
CA ALA A 240 13.57 5.74 15.58
C ALA A 240 12.22 6.40 15.28
N LEU A 241 11.17 6.09 16.04
CA LEU A 241 9.86 6.76 15.96
C LEU A 241 9.81 8.02 16.82
N LEU A 242 10.22 7.92 18.09
CA LEU A 242 10.00 8.96 19.09
C LEU A 242 11.01 10.10 19.02
N LEU A 243 12.28 9.82 18.68
CA LEU A 243 13.31 10.87 18.62
C LEU A 243 13.04 11.87 17.47
N PRO A 244 12.77 11.43 16.23
CA PRO A 244 12.39 12.37 15.17
C PRO A 244 11.09 13.12 15.51
N LEU A 245 10.07 12.43 16.04
CA LEU A 245 8.82 13.08 16.45
C LEU A 245 9.08 14.14 17.52
N GLY A 246 9.87 13.82 18.55
CA GLY A 246 10.27 14.77 19.59
C GLY A 246 11.01 15.98 19.02
N GLY A 247 11.96 15.76 18.10
CA GLY A 247 12.66 16.83 17.39
C GLY A 247 11.72 17.74 16.60
N LEU A 248 10.73 17.18 15.89
CA LEU A 248 9.73 17.96 15.16
C LEU A 248 8.83 18.78 16.10
N VAL A 249 8.46 18.21 17.25
CA VAL A 249 7.66 18.91 18.28
C VAL A 249 8.46 20.04 18.93
N ILE A 250 9.74 19.82 19.21
CA ILE A 250 10.62 20.87 19.78
C ILE A 250 10.81 22.00 18.77
N ALA A 251 11.01 21.69 17.50
CA ALA A 251 11.28 22.67 16.45
C ALA A 251 10.04 23.48 16.01
N GLY A 252 8.85 22.85 15.92
CA GLY A 252 7.64 23.47 15.35
C GLY A 252 6.42 23.45 16.26
N GLY A 253 6.54 22.94 17.48
CA GLY A 253 5.43 22.76 18.40
C GLY A 253 4.59 21.52 18.08
N TRP A 254 3.68 21.18 19.01
CA TRP A 254 2.78 20.03 18.87
C TRP A 254 1.80 20.15 17.68
N SER A 255 1.40 21.39 17.36
CA SER A 255 0.52 21.74 16.22
C SER A 255 1.27 22.06 14.93
N GLY A 256 2.59 21.99 14.91
CA GLY A 256 3.39 22.24 13.72
C GLY A 256 3.09 21.24 12.60
N THR A 257 3.08 21.69 11.36
CA THR A 257 2.70 20.88 10.18
C THR A 257 3.43 19.54 10.12
N LEU A 258 4.75 19.52 10.31
CA LEU A 258 5.54 18.28 10.26
C LEU A 258 5.23 17.36 11.44
N ALA A 259 5.01 17.89 12.65
CA ALA A 259 4.63 17.10 13.82
C ALA A 259 3.20 16.51 13.66
N LEU A 260 2.28 17.27 13.08
CA LEU A 260 0.94 16.79 12.72
C LEU A 260 1.02 15.66 11.69
N MET A 261 1.80 15.84 10.62
CA MET A 261 2.03 14.82 9.59
C MET A 261 2.65 13.55 10.19
N ALA A 262 3.70 13.68 11.01
CA ALA A 262 4.34 12.54 11.67
C ALA A 262 3.34 11.72 12.49
N ARG A 263 2.52 12.36 13.32
CA ARG A 263 1.51 11.70 14.15
C ARG A 263 0.39 11.09 13.31
N PHE A 264 -0.08 11.81 12.29
CA PHE A 264 -1.13 11.34 11.41
C PHE A 264 -0.68 10.12 10.62
N PHE A 265 0.47 10.18 9.95
CA PHE A 265 0.97 9.08 9.14
C PHE A 265 1.43 7.86 9.96
N THR A 266 1.84 8.05 11.22
CA THR A 266 1.99 6.92 12.15
C THR A 266 0.66 6.21 12.38
N ARG A 267 -0.45 6.93 12.59
CA ARG A 267 -1.78 6.32 12.74
C ARG A 267 -2.23 5.64 11.45
N VAL A 268 -1.99 6.27 10.30
CA VAL A 268 -2.24 5.68 8.98
C VAL A 268 -1.55 4.32 8.87
N ALA A 269 -0.26 4.24 9.21
CA ALA A 269 0.51 3.00 9.15
C ALA A 269 -0.03 1.93 10.09
N LEU A 270 -0.37 2.28 11.33
CA LEU A 270 -0.90 1.35 12.35
C LEU A 270 -2.30 0.82 12.03
N LEU A 271 -3.07 1.55 11.23
CA LEU A 271 -4.45 1.21 10.86
C LEU A 271 -4.58 0.66 9.43
N SER A 272 -3.48 0.49 8.72
CA SER A 272 -3.44 0.04 7.32
C SER A 272 -3.56 -1.48 7.20
N PHE A 273 -4.66 -2.06 7.66
CA PHE A 273 -4.99 -3.47 7.47
C PHE A 273 -5.70 -3.70 6.14
N GLY A 274 -5.40 -4.80 5.44
CA GLY A 274 -6.07 -5.17 4.19
C GLY A 274 -5.56 -4.42 2.96
N GLY A 275 -4.33 -3.91 3.01
CA GLY A 275 -3.64 -3.30 1.88
C GLY A 275 -3.83 -1.79 1.76
N ALA A 276 -3.11 -1.20 0.80
CA ALA A 276 -3.03 0.25 0.65
C ALA A 276 -4.38 0.93 0.35
N TYR A 277 -5.25 0.30 -0.46
CA TYR A 277 -6.59 0.85 -0.74
C TYR A 277 -7.45 1.01 0.52
N ALA A 278 -7.23 0.19 1.53
CA ALA A 278 -7.97 0.22 2.77
C ALA A 278 -7.82 1.53 3.54
N VAL A 279 -6.63 2.09 3.53
CA VAL A 279 -6.30 3.27 4.33
C VAL A 279 -6.39 4.59 3.55
N LEU A 280 -6.48 4.52 2.21
CA LEU A 280 -6.62 5.72 1.37
C LEU A 280 -7.80 6.62 1.74
N PRO A 281 -8.98 6.10 2.12
CA PRO A 281 -10.08 6.93 2.62
C PRO A 281 -9.69 7.74 3.85
N TYR A 282 -8.98 7.13 4.79
CA TYR A 282 -8.49 7.83 5.99
C TYR A 282 -7.44 8.89 5.66
N VAL A 283 -6.55 8.59 4.70
CA VAL A 283 -5.58 9.59 4.21
C VAL A 283 -6.29 10.76 3.54
N ALA A 284 -7.28 10.48 2.68
CA ALA A 284 -8.04 11.52 1.99
C ALA A 284 -8.84 12.39 2.98
N GLN A 285 -9.57 11.77 3.91
CA GLN A 285 -10.32 12.48 4.94
C GLN A 285 -9.38 13.37 5.80
N GLY A 286 -8.28 12.81 6.28
CA GLY A 286 -7.31 13.57 7.07
C GLY A 286 -6.68 14.71 6.29
N ALA A 287 -6.15 14.41 5.11
CA ALA A 287 -5.41 15.38 4.31
C ALA A 287 -6.27 16.50 3.72
N VAL A 288 -7.52 16.18 3.34
CA VAL A 288 -8.42 17.15 2.69
C VAL A 288 -9.34 17.84 3.71
N GLU A 289 -10.07 17.06 4.52
CA GLU A 289 -11.13 17.61 5.38
C GLU A 289 -10.59 18.07 6.73
N GLN A 290 -9.75 17.26 7.39
CA GLN A 290 -9.31 17.54 8.75
C GLN A 290 -8.20 18.59 8.81
N PHE A 291 -7.18 18.45 7.95
CA PHE A 291 -5.99 19.30 8.00
C PHE A 291 -5.89 20.30 6.84
N GLY A 292 -6.68 20.16 5.77
CA GLY A 292 -6.64 21.06 4.63
C GLY A 292 -5.27 21.14 3.94
N TRP A 293 -4.48 20.04 3.97
CA TRP A 293 -3.16 20.02 3.34
C TRP A 293 -3.26 20.13 1.82
N LEU A 294 -4.30 19.55 1.23
CA LEU A 294 -4.58 19.62 -0.20
C LEU A 294 -6.09 19.56 -0.46
N SER A 295 -6.51 19.99 -1.64
CA SER A 295 -7.89 19.92 -2.06
C SER A 295 -8.28 18.50 -2.53
N ALA A 296 -9.59 18.18 -2.57
CA ALA A 296 -10.06 16.90 -3.10
C ALA A 296 -9.63 16.65 -4.56
N PRO A 297 -9.65 17.65 -5.49
CA PRO A 297 -9.05 17.49 -6.81
C PRO A 297 -7.56 17.17 -6.79
N GLN A 298 -6.77 17.83 -5.93
CA GLN A 298 -5.33 17.53 -5.78
C GLN A 298 -5.11 16.11 -5.24
N MET A 299 -5.96 15.63 -4.32
CA MET A 299 -5.88 14.26 -3.82
C MET A 299 -6.14 13.23 -4.92
N LEU A 300 -7.10 13.48 -5.82
CA LEU A 300 -7.37 12.64 -7.00
C LEU A 300 -6.17 12.61 -7.96
N ASP A 301 -5.56 13.78 -8.21
CA ASP A 301 -4.38 13.88 -9.06
C ASP A 301 -3.19 13.11 -8.43
N GLY A 302 -3.03 13.21 -7.11
CA GLY A 302 -2.04 12.43 -6.35
C GLY A 302 -2.27 10.92 -6.43
N LEU A 303 -3.52 10.46 -6.37
CA LEU A 303 -3.86 9.06 -6.56
C LEU A 303 -3.52 8.59 -7.97
N ALA A 304 -3.83 9.40 -9.01
CA ALA A 304 -3.46 9.09 -10.38
C ALA A 304 -1.94 8.92 -10.53
N LEU A 305 -1.16 9.85 -9.97
CA LEU A 305 0.29 9.78 -9.98
C LEU A 305 0.82 8.56 -9.19
N GLY A 306 0.23 8.25 -8.04
CA GLY A 306 0.59 7.09 -7.23
C GLY A 306 0.40 5.76 -7.95
N GLU A 307 -0.69 5.63 -8.72
CA GLU A 307 -0.97 4.43 -9.53
C GLU A 307 -0.01 4.26 -10.73
N THR A 308 0.62 5.35 -11.19
CA THR A 308 1.57 5.32 -12.30
C THR A 308 3.01 5.08 -11.87
N THR A 309 3.29 5.14 -10.57
CA THR A 309 4.64 5.00 -10.04
C THR A 309 4.96 3.56 -9.67
N PRO A 310 6.24 3.13 -9.78
CA PRO A 310 6.65 1.84 -9.22
C PRO A 310 6.57 1.89 -7.68
N GLY A 311 6.45 0.73 -7.03
CA GLY A 311 6.46 0.61 -5.57
C GLY A 311 5.09 0.53 -4.92
N PRO A 312 5.01 0.54 -3.58
CA PRO A 312 3.75 0.35 -2.87
C PRO A 312 2.74 1.46 -3.17
N LEU A 313 1.47 1.12 -3.41
CA LEU A 313 0.42 2.10 -3.72
C LEU A 313 0.26 3.17 -2.62
N ILE A 314 0.49 2.80 -1.35
CA ILE A 314 0.47 3.76 -0.22
C ILE A 314 1.49 4.90 -0.40
N MET A 315 2.41 4.79 -1.34
CA MET A 315 3.39 5.84 -1.64
C MET A 315 2.75 7.19 -2.02
N VAL A 316 1.48 7.23 -2.40
CA VAL A 316 0.72 8.48 -2.55
C VAL A 316 0.88 9.43 -1.34
N VAL A 317 1.22 8.90 -0.15
CA VAL A 317 1.52 9.72 1.04
C VAL A 317 2.70 10.67 0.83
N ALA A 318 3.64 10.32 -0.06
CA ALA A 318 4.74 11.23 -0.44
C ALA A 318 4.22 12.45 -1.22
N PHE A 319 3.26 12.25 -2.14
CA PHE A 319 2.57 13.34 -2.82
C PHE A 319 1.78 14.19 -1.84
N VAL A 320 1.03 13.56 -0.93
CA VAL A 320 0.26 14.26 0.12
C VAL A 320 1.19 15.09 1.01
N GLY A 321 2.33 14.53 1.43
CA GLY A 321 3.34 15.26 2.19
C GLY A 321 3.91 16.44 1.41
N PHE A 322 4.33 16.20 0.17
CA PHE A 322 4.88 17.26 -0.69
C PHE A 322 3.89 18.41 -0.87
N MET A 323 2.67 18.12 -1.33
CA MET A 323 1.65 19.14 -1.57
C MET A 323 1.20 19.83 -0.29
N GLY A 324 1.10 19.08 0.82
CA GLY A 324 0.81 19.67 2.13
C GLY A 324 1.86 20.68 2.57
N GLY A 325 3.15 20.31 2.48
CA GLY A 325 4.25 21.24 2.78
C GLY A 325 4.31 22.42 1.81
N TRP A 326 4.08 22.16 0.52
CA TRP A 326 4.05 23.18 -0.53
C TRP A 326 2.94 24.20 -0.30
N ASN A 327 1.70 23.77 -0.15
CA ASN A 327 0.54 24.64 0.03
C ASN A 327 0.63 25.45 1.34
N GLN A 328 1.09 24.84 2.44
CA GLN A 328 1.27 25.52 3.72
C GLN A 328 2.34 26.61 3.65
N SER A 329 3.44 26.35 2.94
CA SER A 329 4.49 27.36 2.76
C SER A 329 4.02 28.55 1.93
N ILE A 330 3.29 28.30 0.83
CA ILE A 330 2.72 29.37 0.00
C ILE A 330 1.74 30.21 0.81
N ALA A 331 0.86 29.58 1.58
CA ALA A 331 -0.09 30.28 2.44
C ALA A 331 0.61 31.15 3.50
N ALA A 332 1.82 30.75 3.96
CA ALA A 332 2.64 31.50 4.89
C ALA A 332 3.56 32.55 4.21
N GLY A 333 3.54 32.67 2.88
CA GLY A 333 4.43 33.56 2.13
C GLY A 333 5.91 33.15 2.13
N LEU A 334 6.19 31.85 2.36
CA LEU A 334 7.54 31.30 2.46
C LEU A 334 7.92 30.50 1.19
N SER A 335 9.23 30.27 1.01
CA SER A 335 9.71 29.34 -0.04
C SER A 335 9.13 27.94 0.21
N PRO A 336 8.46 27.32 -0.78
CA PRO A 336 7.76 26.06 -0.57
C PRO A 336 8.67 24.84 -0.48
N TRP A 337 9.86 24.88 -1.06
CA TRP A 337 10.73 23.73 -1.20
C TRP A 337 11.20 23.08 0.10
N PRO A 338 11.70 23.86 1.12
CA PRO A 338 12.22 23.23 2.33
C PRO A 338 11.15 22.43 3.08
N LEU A 339 9.96 23.01 3.23
CA LEU A 339 8.88 22.35 3.95
C LEU A 339 8.27 21.19 3.13
N ALA A 340 8.13 21.34 1.82
CA ALA A 340 7.64 20.27 0.96
C ALA A 340 8.54 19.03 0.99
N LEU A 341 9.86 19.21 0.86
CA LEU A 341 10.81 18.09 0.91
C LEU A 341 10.90 17.48 2.32
N ALA A 342 10.92 18.29 3.36
CA ALA A 342 10.87 17.82 4.74
C ALA A 342 9.59 17.02 5.02
N ALA A 343 8.44 17.48 4.50
CA ALA A 343 7.17 16.80 4.63
C ALA A 343 7.14 15.44 3.92
N VAL A 344 7.75 15.31 2.74
CA VAL A 344 7.94 14.01 2.08
C VAL A 344 8.72 13.06 2.96
N LEU A 345 9.87 13.50 3.50
CA LEU A 345 10.68 12.64 4.36
C LEU A 345 9.93 12.22 5.62
N VAL A 346 9.21 13.14 6.25
CA VAL A 346 8.40 12.85 7.44
C VAL A 346 7.27 11.88 7.12
N THR A 347 6.49 12.12 6.08
CA THR A 347 5.36 11.26 5.74
C THR A 347 5.80 9.85 5.35
N VAL A 348 6.86 9.73 4.58
CA VAL A 348 7.44 8.42 4.20
C VAL A 348 8.01 7.71 5.43
N TRP A 349 8.82 8.39 6.23
CA TRP A 349 9.42 7.81 7.44
C TRP A 349 8.35 7.24 8.37
N PHE A 350 7.35 8.03 8.74
CA PHE A 350 6.34 7.64 9.70
C PHE A 350 5.29 6.67 9.15
N THR A 351 5.17 6.55 7.82
CA THR A 351 4.32 5.54 7.18
C THR A 351 5.00 4.17 7.11
N PHE A 352 6.30 4.12 6.78
CA PHE A 352 6.98 2.85 6.53
C PHE A 352 7.74 2.29 7.73
N LEU A 353 8.22 3.15 8.64
CA LEU A 353 8.95 2.70 9.83
C LEU A 353 8.18 1.69 10.69
N PRO A 354 6.86 1.83 10.94
CA PRO A 354 6.10 0.83 11.68
C PRO A 354 6.18 -0.57 11.06
N SER A 355 6.13 -0.68 9.74
CA SER A 355 6.24 -1.96 9.03
C SER A 355 7.59 -2.64 9.23
N PHE A 356 8.69 -1.89 9.20
CA PHE A 356 10.01 -2.44 9.57
C PHE A 356 10.04 -2.96 11.00
N GLY A 357 9.46 -2.21 11.95
CA GLY A 357 9.36 -2.61 13.34
C GLY A 357 8.61 -3.93 13.51
N PHE A 358 7.43 -4.04 12.89
CA PHE A 358 6.62 -5.26 12.95
C PHE A 358 7.34 -6.47 12.36
N ILE A 359 7.97 -6.33 11.21
CA ILE A 359 8.70 -7.43 10.59
C ILE A 359 9.91 -7.82 11.40
N LEU A 360 10.79 -6.88 11.75
CA LEU A 360 12.05 -7.20 12.44
C LEU A 360 11.83 -7.73 13.88
N ALA A 361 10.75 -7.29 14.55
CA ALA A 361 10.41 -7.80 15.87
C ALA A 361 9.65 -9.13 15.82
N GLY A 362 8.75 -9.30 14.85
CA GLY A 362 7.85 -10.44 14.79
C GLY A 362 8.35 -11.62 13.99
N ALA A 363 9.20 -11.42 12.98
CA ALA A 363 9.70 -12.50 12.12
C ALA A 363 10.37 -13.65 12.89
N PRO A 364 11.22 -13.41 13.94
CA PRO A 364 11.75 -14.50 14.75
C PRO A 364 10.69 -15.29 15.51
N LEU A 365 9.57 -14.66 15.91
CA LEU A 365 8.45 -15.35 16.56
C LEU A 365 7.70 -16.25 15.58
N VAL A 366 7.52 -15.78 14.35
CA VAL A 366 6.82 -16.50 13.28
C VAL A 366 7.64 -17.71 12.83
N GLU A 367 8.94 -17.56 12.64
CA GLU A 367 9.83 -18.68 12.35
C GLU A 367 9.84 -19.74 13.47
N ALA A 368 9.69 -19.33 14.73
CA ALA A 368 9.60 -20.24 15.86
C ALA A 368 8.24 -20.95 15.97
N SER A 369 7.15 -20.36 15.51
CA SER A 369 5.77 -20.85 15.74
C SER A 369 5.22 -21.72 14.60
N ARG A 370 5.97 -22.02 13.56
CA ARG A 370 5.64 -22.80 12.34
C ARG A 370 4.28 -23.51 12.39
N GLY A 371 3.15 -22.79 12.30
CA GLY A 371 1.89 -23.48 12.02
C GLY A 371 0.55 -22.95 12.54
N ASP A 372 0.43 -22.05 13.50
CA ASP A 372 -0.87 -21.71 14.07
C ASP A 372 -1.09 -20.19 14.21
N LEU A 373 -1.53 -19.55 13.13
CA LEU A 373 -1.93 -18.13 13.17
C LEU A 373 -3.48 -18.05 13.27
N ARG A 374 -4.00 -17.98 14.51
CA ARG A 374 -5.46 -17.94 14.82
C ARG A 374 -6.13 -16.56 14.62
N PHE A 375 -5.50 -15.64 13.86
CA PHE A 375 -6.01 -14.26 13.68
C PHE A 375 -6.87 -14.05 12.43
N GLY A 376 -7.25 -15.11 11.71
CA GLY A 376 -7.98 -15.00 10.44
C GLY A 376 -9.34 -14.32 10.54
N ALA A 377 -10.09 -14.55 11.60
CA ALA A 377 -11.47 -14.04 11.73
C ALA A 377 -11.55 -12.52 11.98
N PRO A 378 -10.78 -11.91 12.90
CA PRO A 378 -10.71 -10.44 13.01
C PRO A 378 -10.30 -9.78 11.71
N LEU A 379 -9.32 -10.35 11.01
CA LEU A 379 -8.84 -9.82 9.75
C LEU A 379 -9.90 -9.85 8.66
N SER A 380 -10.65 -10.95 8.56
CA SER A 380 -11.78 -11.08 7.61
C SER A 380 -12.85 -10.03 7.86
N ALA A 381 -13.19 -9.74 9.14
CA ALA A 381 -14.14 -8.69 9.48
C ALA A 381 -13.61 -7.30 9.13
N ILE A 382 -12.35 -7.00 9.44
CA ILE A 382 -11.71 -5.73 9.07
C ILE A 382 -11.72 -5.58 7.55
N THR A 383 -11.28 -6.60 6.79
CA THR A 383 -11.25 -6.54 5.32
C THR A 383 -12.65 -6.36 4.72
N ALA A 384 -13.68 -6.94 5.32
CA ALA A 384 -15.06 -6.73 4.88
C ALA A 384 -15.50 -5.27 5.07
N VAL A 385 -15.26 -4.70 6.25
CA VAL A 385 -15.55 -3.28 6.52
C VAL A 385 -14.78 -2.37 5.57
N VAL A 386 -13.52 -2.68 5.29
CA VAL A 386 -12.66 -1.94 4.34
C VAL A 386 -13.29 -1.84 2.94
N VAL A 387 -14.00 -2.87 2.47
CA VAL A 387 -14.73 -2.76 1.18
C VAL A 387 -15.74 -1.61 1.22
N GLY A 388 -16.50 -1.49 2.30
CA GLY A 388 -17.43 -0.37 2.50
C GLY A 388 -16.72 0.98 2.60
N VAL A 389 -15.57 1.01 3.26
CA VAL A 389 -14.73 2.20 3.40
C VAL A 389 -14.17 2.67 2.05
N ILE A 390 -13.74 1.75 1.16
CA ILE A 390 -13.30 2.11 -0.20
C ILE A 390 -14.49 2.63 -1.03
N ALA A 391 -15.68 2.06 -0.83
CA ALA A 391 -16.89 2.56 -1.49
C ALA A 391 -17.25 3.98 -1.01
N SER A 392 -17.05 4.32 0.28
CA SER A 392 -17.24 5.70 0.77
C SER A 392 -16.23 6.68 0.16
N LEU A 393 -14.99 6.27 -0.07
CA LEU A 393 -13.99 7.07 -0.78
C LEU A 393 -14.41 7.35 -2.22
N ALA A 394 -14.95 6.33 -2.91
CA ALA A 394 -15.46 6.54 -4.26
C ALA A 394 -16.63 7.55 -4.28
N LEU A 395 -17.52 7.50 -3.27
CA LEU A 395 -18.59 8.47 -3.11
C LEU A 395 -18.03 9.88 -2.83
N PHE A 396 -17.06 10.01 -1.95
CA PHE A 396 -16.37 11.27 -1.65
C PHE A 396 -15.79 11.91 -2.91
N PHE A 397 -15.15 11.13 -3.79
CA PHE A 397 -14.59 11.64 -5.04
C PHE A 397 -15.61 11.81 -6.15
N ALA A 398 -16.77 11.15 -6.08
CA ALA A 398 -17.82 11.29 -7.09
C ALA A 398 -18.35 12.73 -7.16
N GLY A 399 -18.47 13.42 -6.03
CA GLY A 399 -18.92 14.82 -5.97
C GLY A 399 -18.06 15.73 -6.86
N PRO A 400 -16.77 15.96 -6.54
CA PRO A 400 -15.91 16.84 -7.31
C PRO A 400 -15.65 16.38 -8.75
N VAL A 401 -15.84 15.09 -9.08
CA VAL A 401 -15.64 14.56 -10.43
C VAL A 401 -16.90 14.69 -11.30
N LEU A 402 -18.06 14.27 -10.79
CA LEU A 402 -19.28 14.19 -11.57
C LEU A 402 -20.16 15.45 -11.48
N TRP A 403 -19.99 16.24 -10.40
CA TRP A 403 -20.70 17.50 -10.17
C TRP A 403 -19.75 18.65 -9.84
N PRO A 404 -18.74 18.95 -10.70
CA PRO A 404 -17.88 20.11 -10.48
C PRO A 404 -18.71 21.38 -10.49
N ALA A 405 -18.54 22.23 -9.47
CA ALA A 405 -19.32 23.46 -9.29
C ALA A 405 -20.87 23.26 -9.24
N GLY A 406 -21.32 22.06 -8.84
CA GLY A 406 -22.76 21.76 -8.70
C GLY A 406 -23.48 21.34 -9.99
N ALA A 407 -22.81 21.37 -11.14
CA ALA A 407 -23.38 20.95 -12.42
C ALA A 407 -22.92 19.53 -12.79
N PHE A 408 -23.85 18.70 -13.28
CA PHE A 408 -23.49 17.35 -13.74
C PHE A 408 -22.57 17.39 -14.97
N ASN A 409 -21.46 16.64 -14.91
CA ASN A 409 -20.50 16.54 -16.01
C ASN A 409 -20.67 15.20 -16.77
N PRO A 410 -21.41 15.19 -17.90
CA PRO A 410 -21.66 13.97 -18.66
C PRO A 410 -20.38 13.38 -19.28
N TRP A 411 -19.40 14.23 -19.60
CA TRP A 411 -18.09 13.78 -20.10
C TRP A 411 -17.33 12.97 -19.05
N ALA A 412 -17.28 13.46 -17.81
CA ALA A 412 -16.67 12.73 -16.72
C ALA A 412 -17.36 11.38 -16.47
N ALA A 413 -18.70 11.37 -16.49
CA ALA A 413 -19.48 10.14 -16.35
C ALA A 413 -19.19 9.13 -17.48
N LEU A 414 -19.06 9.61 -18.72
CA LEU A 414 -18.66 8.77 -19.86
C LEU A 414 -17.26 8.16 -19.64
N VAL A 415 -16.28 8.96 -19.22
CA VAL A 415 -14.92 8.45 -18.96
C VAL A 415 -14.92 7.41 -17.84
N VAL A 416 -15.68 7.62 -16.75
CA VAL A 416 -15.87 6.62 -15.68
C VAL A 416 -16.44 5.34 -16.26
N ALA A 417 -17.51 5.41 -17.04
CA ALA A 417 -18.17 4.24 -17.62
C ALA A 417 -17.24 3.46 -18.58
N VAL A 418 -16.52 4.16 -19.45
CA VAL A 418 -15.56 3.56 -20.38
C VAL A 418 -14.39 2.90 -19.64
N ALA A 419 -13.85 3.57 -18.60
CA ALA A 419 -12.76 3.03 -17.79
C ALA A 419 -13.20 1.79 -17.01
N LEU A 420 -14.41 1.77 -16.45
CA LEU A 420 -15.00 0.58 -15.81
C LEU A 420 -15.21 -0.55 -16.82
N PHE A 421 -15.76 -0.25 -17.99
CA PHE A 421 -15.95 -1.24 -19.05
C PHE A 421 -14.62 -1.85 -19.50
N ALA A 422 -13.59 -1.02 -19.71
CA ALA A 422 -12.25 -1.47 -20.07
C ALA A 422 -11.68 -2.43 -19.03
N GLN A 423 -11.81 -2.11 -17.73
CA GLN A 423 -11.32 -2.98 -16.66
C GLN A 423 -12.14 -4.26 -16.47
N LEU A 424 -13.49 -4.19 -16.61
CA LEU A 424 -14.39 -5.33 -16.38
C LEU A 424 -14.42 -6.31 -17.56
N ARG A 425 -14.52 -5.81 -18.79
CA ARG A 425 -14.70 -6.62 -19.99
C ARG A 425 -13.42 -6.84 -20.77
N LEU A 426 -12.60 -5.79 -20.96
CA LEU A 426 -11.36 -5.90 -21.71
C LEU A 426 -10.17 -6.31 -20.82
N ARG A 427 -10.37 -6.42 -19.50
CA ARG A 427 -9.36 -6.78 -18.50
C ARG A 427 -8.11 -5.88 -18.51
N TRP A 428 -8.30 -4.62 -18.85
CA TRP A 428 -7.23 -3.65 -18.83
C TRP A 428 -6.66 -3.51 -17.42
N SER A 429 -5.34 -3.40 -17.35
CA SER A 429 -4.64 -3.04 -16.12
C SER A 429 -4.87 -1.57 -15.78
N VAL A 430 -4.61 -1.19 -14.53
CA VAL A 430 -4.68 0.20 -14.08
C VAL A 430 -3.77 1.09 -14.93
N LEU A 431 -2.54 0.65 -15.22
CA LEU A 431 -1.59 1.39 -16.05
C LEU A 431 -2.08 1.63 -17.48
N GLN A 432 -2.78 0.65 -18.08
CA GLN A 432 -3.37 0.81 -19.42
C GLN A 432 -4.50 1.85 -19.42
N VAL A 433 -5.36 1.82 -18.38
CA VAL A 433 -6.43 2.83 -18.23
C VAL A 433 -5.83 4.24 -18.08
N ILE A 434 -4.86 4.40 -17.19
CA ILE A 434 -4.20 5.69 -16.95
C ILE A 434 -3.46 6.16 -18.21
N GLY A 435 -2.70 5.28 -18.86
CA GLY A 435 -1.98 5.63 -20.09
C GLY A 435 -2.91 6.07 -21.23
N ALA A 436 -4.03 5.36 -21.42
CA ALA A 436 -5.02 5.71 -22.44
C ALA A 436 -5.70 7.05 -22.12
N THR A 437 -6.12 7.27 -20.87
CA THR A 437 -6.77 8.53 -20.46
C THR A 437 -5.81 9.71 -20.48
N ALA A 438 -4.54 9.53 -20.13
CA ALA A 438 -3.51 10.56 -20.26
C ALA A 438 -3.26 10.92 -21.73
N ALA A 439 -3.20 9.93 -22.62
CA ALA A 439 -3.06 10.16 -24.06
C ALA A 439 -4.26 10.95 -24.63
N ILE A 440 -5.49 10.59 -24.23
CA ILE A 440 -6.71 11.33 -24.63
C ILE A 440 -6.60 12.78 -24.14
N GLY A 441 -6.22 13.01 -22.87
CA GLY A 441 -6.07 14.35 -22.32
C GLY A 441 -5.04 15.18 -23.08
N ALA A 442 -3.90 14.58 -23.47
CA ALA A 442 -2.87 15.24 -24.27
C ALA A 442 -3.35 15.60 -25.68
N VAL A 443 -4.11 14.71 -26.34
CA VAL A 443 -4.71 14.98 -27.67
C VAL A 443 -5.70 16.12 -27.59
N LEU A 444 -6.57 16.13 -26.57
CA LEU A 444 -7.55 17.21 -26.37
C LEU A 444 -6.87 18.57 -26.18
N ALA A 445 -5.75 18.61 -25.42
CA ALA A 445 -4.94 19.82 -25.26
C ALA A 445 -4.34 20.30 -26.59
N GLY A 446 -3.86 19.35 -27.42
CA GLY A 446 -3.33 19.66 -28.75
C GLY A 446 -4.39 20.24 -29.69
N VAL A 447 -5.58 19.65 -29.71
CA VAL A 447 -6.71 20.15 -30.53
C VAL A 447 -7.14 21.54 -30.07
N ALA A 448 -7.28 21.75 -28.75
CA ALA A 448 -7.65 23.07 -28.21
C ALA A 448 -6.64 24.17 -28.59
N LYS A 449 -5.35 23.84 -28.66
CA LYS A 449 -4.29 24.78 -29.09
C LYS A 449 -4.34 25.10 -30.59
N LEU A 450 -4.87 24.19 -31.42
CA LEU A 450 -4.99 24.38 -32.88
C LEU A 450 -6.28 25.13 -33.27
N SER A 451 -7.29 25.13 -32.40
CA SER A 451 -8.59 25.76 -32.63
C SER A 451 -8.74 27.15 -32.01
N GLY A 452 -7.82 27.62 -31.21
CA GLY A 452 -7.77 28.96 -30.62
C GLY A 452 -6.55 29.73 -31.09
#